data_d1c4e6d051cf413badaca7f45f07db8f
#
_entry.id   d1c4e6d051cf413badaca7f45f07db8f
#
_cell.length_a   1.000
_cell.length_b   1.000
_cell.length_c   1.000
_cell.angle_alpha   90.00
_cell.angle_beta   90.00
_cell.angle_gamma   90.00
#
_symmetry.space_group_name_H-M   'P 1'
#
loop_
_entity.id
_entity.type
_entity.pdbx_description
1 polymer ?
#
loop_
_entity_poly.entity_id
_entity_poly.type
_entity_poly.pdbx_seq_one_letter_code
_entity_poly.pdbx_strand_id
1 'polypeptide(L)'
;MKKLSKKQKLICFMAIMIIAVILAIIITTNIIRNNNTVANEGYLATIANAGSSLIASYIKKGITIGGITGTLETLDTNDATAYAEDIAYGKVAYARGERIVGTRIDEDTVLNLQDVYYADLDSSGEITVDGVIFADLAGEEENGEWGSKGWGVYTIPSETNLKQYYIKGEYTDEHFGTGKVIAPMKGTSGNERFYVMALEDINPGTYYCWYYAAYGKLDKIVGTSDNDFGQGRENTEYVNGKWNDPNLPWGAHNDNSSYDDMWEAIQEEIADGWFVPSKSEWSAFGEAFEITSSNYSNTYGLSYYAYWSSSQNFRGNAYNANFDYGNVGNLYVNSIGSVRLATTF
;
A
#
# COMPACT_ATOMS: atom_id res chain seq x y z
N MET A 1 -35.47 62.76 -58.36
CA MET A 1 -34.71 61.70 -57.64
C MET A 1 -35.33 60.36 -57.91
N LYS A 2 -34.68 59.41 -58.52
CA LYS A 2 -35.19 58.06 -58.76
C LYS A 2 -35.18 57.28 -57.44
N LYS A 3 -36.34 56.80 -57.00
CA LYS A 3 -36.43 55.96 -55.79
C LYS A 3 -35.71 54.63 -56.04
N LEU A 4 -34.76 54.28 -55.21
CA LEU A 4 -34.06 53.00 -55.23
C LEU A 4 -35.00 51.82 -55.06
N SER A 5 -34.84 50.79 -55.88
CA SER A 5 -35.64 49.55 -55.77
C SER A 5 -35.34 48.82 -54.46
N LYS A 6 -36.26 47.94 -54.01
CA LYS A 6 -36.07 47.14 -52.78
C LYS A 6 -34.72 46.36 -52.76
N LYS A 7 -34.31 45.84 -53.92
CA LYS A 7 -33.05 45.12 -54.13
C LYS A 7 -31.84 46.03 -53.96
N GLN A 8 -31.88 47.26 -54.50
CA GLN A 8 -30.81 48.24 -54.33
C GLN A 8 -30.68 48.74 -52.89
N LYS A 9 -31.78 48.90 -52.17
CA LYS A 9 -31.79 49.27 -50.75
C LYS A 9 -31.15 48.14 -49.88
N LEU A 10 -31.45 46.89 -50.20
CA LEU A 10 -30.87 45.73 -49.50
C LEU A 10 -29.34 45.65 -49.75
N ILE A 11 -28.90 45.86 -50.99
CA ILE A 11 -27.47 45.85 -51.32
C ILE A 11 -26.72 46.98 -50.59
N CYS A 12 -27.32 48.21 -50.55
CA CYS A 12 -26.73 49.32 -49.81
C CYS A 12 -26.67 49.03 -48.30
N PHE A 13 -27.71 48.39 -47.73
CA PHE A 13 -27.73 48.03 -46.32
C PHE A 13 -26.65 46.98 -46.00
N MET A 14 -26.52 45.93 -46.83
CA MET A 14 -25.46 44.92 -46.67
C MET A 14 -24.07 45.52 -46.80
N ALA A 15 -23.83 46.42 -47.73
CA ALA A 15 -22.57 47.11 -47.89
C ALA A 15 -22.21 47.97 -46.66
N ILE A 16 -23.18 48.67 -46.08
CA ILE A 16 -23.00 49.45 -44.84
C ILE A 16 -22.66 48.55 -43.68
N MET A 17 -23.33 47.40 -43.55
CA MET A 17 -23.06 46.42 -42.49
C MET A 17 -21.66 45.82 -42.62
N ILE A 18 -21.22 45.50 -43.84
CA ILE A 18 -19.86 44.98 -44.10
C ILE A 18 -18.81 46.03 -43.72
N ILE A 19 -19.02 47.28 -44.12
CA ILE A 19 -18.12 48.38 -43.75
C ILE A 19 -18.09 48.59 -42.24
N ALA A 20 -19.20 48.53 -41.56
CA ALA A 20 -19.25 48.65 -40.10
C ALA A 20 -18.48 47.50 -39.37
N VAL A 21 -18.60 46.28 -39.88
CA VAL A 21 -17.86 45.11 -39.33
C VAL A 21 -16.36 45.27 -39.58
N ILE A 22 -15.94 45.69 -40.77
CA ILE A 22 -14.54 45.94 -41.09
C ILE A 22 -13.95 47.05 -40.19
N LEU A 23 -14.71 48.15 -40.00
CA LEU A 23 -14.26 49.22 -39.10
C LEU A 23 -14.14 48.75 -37.66
N ALA A 24 -15.10 47.94 -37.19
CA ALA A 24 -15.04 47.35 -35.83
C ALA A 24 -13.80 46.46 -35.65
N ILE A 25 -13.45 45.63 -36.66
CA ILE A 25 -12.24 44.79 -36.66
C ILE A 25 -10.99 45.65 -36.63
N ILE A 26 -10.92 46.71 -37.45
CA ILE A 26 -9.77 47.63 -37.51
C ILE A 26 -9.59 48.34 -36.16
N ILE A 27 -10.69 48.83 -35.56
CA ILE A 27 -10.64 49.50 -34.25
C ILE A 27 -10.18 48.53 -33.20
N THR A 28 -10.72 47.28 -33.17
CA THR A 28 -10.35 46.27 -32.16
C THR A 28 -8.88 45.86 -32.31
N THR A 29 -8.40 45.64 -33.54
CA THR A 29 -6.98 45.31 -33.78
C THR A 29 -6.05 46.45 -33.41
N ASN A 30 -6.44 47.71 -33.66
CA ASN A 30 -5.63 48.87 -33.24
C ASN A 30 -5.63 49.07 -31.73
N ILE A 31 -6.76 48.81 -31.04
CA ILE A 31 -6.80 48.85 -29.58
C ILE A 31 -5.93 47.75 -28.98
N ILE A 32 -5.99 46.51 -29.50
CA ILE A 32 -5.15 45.41 -29.07
C ILE A 32 -3.66 45.72 -29.32
N ARG A 33 -3.33 46.28 -30.47
CA ARG A 33 -1.96 46.64 -30.82
C ARG A 33 -1.42 47.78 -29.93
N ASN A 34 -2.22 48.83 -29.66
CA ASN A 34 -1.85 49.90 -28.72
C ASN A 34 -1.73 49.41 -27.29
N ASN A 35 -2.66 48.56 -26.83
CA ASN A 35 -2.56 48.01 -25.47
C ASN A 35 -1.31 47.13 -25.32
N ASN A 36 -0.96 46.33 -26.34
CA ASN A 36 0.27 45.53 -26.31
C ASN A 36 1.54 46.41 -26.36
N THR A 37 1.52 47.52 -27.09
CA THR A 37 2.67 48.45 -27.15
C THR A 37 2.80 49.20 -25.85
N VAL A 38 1.71 49.70 -25.31
CA VAL A 38 1.69 50.38 -23.98
C VAL A 38 2.07 49.43 -22.84
N ALA A 39 1.59 48.17 -22.90
CA ALA A 39 2.00 47.15 -21.93
C ALA A 39 3.49 46.80 -22.04
N ASN A 40 4.03 46.68 -23.27
CA ASN A 40 5.45 46.44 -23.46
C ASN A 40 6.32 47.65 -23.11
N GLU A 41 5.89 48.87 -23.43
CA GLU A 41 6.61 50.09 -23.03
C GLU A 41 6.52 50.32 -21.52
N GLY A 42 5.35 50.04 -20.90
CA GLY A 42 5.18 50.08 -19.45
C GLY A 42 6.05 49.03 -18.76
N TYR A 43 6.16 47.85 -19.33
CA TYR A 43 7.01 46.77 -18.82
C TYR A 43 8.49 47.10 -18.94
N LEU A 44 8.89 47.66 -20.10
CA LEU A 44 10.27 48.11 -20.35
C LEU A 44 10.62 49.35 -19.49
N ALA A 45 9.67 50.25 -19.33
CA ALA A 45 9.87 51.42 -18.44
C ALA A 45 9.90 51.01 -16.97
N THR A 46 9.11 50.00 -16.56
CA THR A 46 9.17 49.41 -15.21
C THR A 46 10.50 48.68 -14.99
N ILE A 47 10.98 47.94 -16.01
CA ILE A 47 12.32 47.33 -15.94
C ILE A 47 13.42 48.38 -15.96
N ALA A 48 13.31 49.44 -16.76
CA ALA A 48 14.31 50.53 -16.79
C ALA A 48 14.32 51.38 -15.52
N ASN A 49 13.15 51.60 -14.90
CA ASN A 49 13.04 52.23 -13.61
C ASN A 49 13.40 51.29 -12.42
N ALA A 50 13.18 49.99 -12.59
CA ALA A 50 13.65 48.96 -11.66
C ALA A 50 15.16 48.78 -11.75
N GLY A 51 15.81 49.21 -12.81
CA GLY A 51 17.28 49.20 -12.93
C GLY A 51 17.99 50.01 -11.86
N SER A 52 17.32 51.00 -11.27
CA SER A 52 17.82 51.70 -10.06
C SER A 52 17.58 50.97 -8.74
N SER A 53 16.73 49.94 -8.72
CA SER A 53 16.44 49.12 -7.55
C SER A 53 16.79 47.65 -7.77
N LEU A 54 17.25 47.24 -8.96
CA LEU A 54 17.75 45.88 -9.21
C LEU A 54 19.09 45.74 -8.48
N ILE A 55 19.10 44.94 -7.44
CA ILE A 55 20.30 44.65 -6.63
C ILE A 55 20.90 43.34 -7.14
N ALA A 56 22.19 43.30 -7.40
CA ALA A 56 22.91 42.10 -7.86
C ALA A 56 22.63 40.86 -7.01
N SER A 57 22.37 41.07 -5.69
CA SER A 57 22.01 39.97 -4.77
C SER A 57 20.64 39.32 -5.02
N TYR A 58 19.79 39.90 -5.86
CA TYR A 58 18.50 39.28 -6.27
C TYR A 58 18.56 38.63 -7.63
N ILE A 59 19.67 38.78 -8.35
CA ILE A 59 19.89 38.15 -9.64
C ILE A 59 20.81 36.96 -9.40
N LYS A 60 20.44 35.82 -10.01
CA LYS A 60 21.26 34.60 -9.95
C LYS A 60 22.67 34.89 -10.47
N LYS A 61 23.70 34.45 -9.72
CA LYS A 61 25.12 34.58 -10.09
C LYS A 61 25.36 34.10 -11.53
N GLY A 62 26.02 34.93 -12.28
CA GLY A 62 26.30 34.66 -13.69
C GLY A 62 25.24 35.13 -14.70
N ILE A 63 24.05 35.56 -14.23
CA ILE A 63 23.02 36.16 -15.09
C ILE A 63 23.18 37.68 -15.05
N THR A 64 23.09 38.32 -16.21
CA THR A 64 23.15 39.78 -16.36
C THR A 64 21.80 40.30 -16.84
N ILE A 65 21.20 41.21 -16.09
CA ILE A 65 19.95 41.89 -16.41
C ILE A 65 20.19 43.41 -16.31
N GLY A 66 19.94 44.11 -17.43
CA GLY A 66 20.13 45.59 -17.46
C GLY A 66 21.54 46.04 -17.12
N GLY A 67 22.56 45.26 -17.45
CA GLY A 67 23.96 45.55 -17.15
C GLY A 67 24.43 45.23 -15.72
N ILE A 68 23.54 44.72 -14.88
CA ILE A 68 23.86 44.28 -13.52
C ILE A 68 24.05 42.75 -13.54
N THR A 69 25.25 42.31 -13.21
CA THR A 69 25.55 40.88 -13.06
C THR A 69 25.16 40.40 -11.67
N GLY A 70 24.37 39.35 -11.60
CA GLY A 70 23.89 38.78 -10.37
C GLY A 70 24.97 38.16 -9.50
N THR A 71 24.77 38.28 -8.18
CA THR A 71 25.65 37.68 -7.17
C THR A 71 24.87 36.70 -6.25
N LEU A 72 23.56 36.52 -6.46
CA LEU A 72 22.78 35.57 -5.70
C LEU A 72 23.30 34.16 -5.95
N GLU A 73 23.95 33.59 -4.98
CA GLU A 73 24.30 32.16 -5.03
C GLU A 73 23.05 31.37 -4.72
N THR A 74 22.55 30.67 -5.74
CA THR A 74 21.53 29.65 -5.55
C THR A 74 22.22 28.36 -5.18
N LEU A 75 21.65 27.63 -4.21
CA LEU A 75 22.15 26.30 -3.91
C LEU A 75 22.14 25.46 -5.19
N ASP A 76 23.33 25.03 -5.60
CA ASP A 76 23.45 24.07 -6.69
C ASP A 76 23.18 22.68 -6.10
N THR A 77 22.11 22.05 -6.57
CA THR A 77 21.73 20.70 -6.11
C THR A 77 22.02 19.65 -7.19
N ASN A 78 22.79 19.98 -8.23
CA ASN A 78 23.10 19.05 -9.32
C ASN A 78 24.02 17.92 -8.86
N ASP A 79 24.82 18.13 -7.83
CA ASP A 79 25.70 17.16 -7.21
C ASP A 79 25.00 16.30 -6.12
N ALA A 80 23.75 16.64 -5.79
CA ALA A 80 23.02 15.91 -4.78
C ALA A 80 22.66 14.49 -5.27
N THR A 81 22.98 13.49 -4.47
CA THR A 81 22.81 12.06 -4.79
C THR A 81 21.55 11.43 -4.20
N ALA A 82 20.86 12.15 -3.29
CA ALA A 82 19.68 11.64 -2.62
C ALA A 82 18.52 11.32 -3.57
N TYR A 83 17.91 10.17 -3.36
CA TYR A 83 16.68 9.72 -3.98
C TYR A 83 15.52 9.79 -2.97
N ALA A 84 14.29 9.54 -3.43
CA ALA A 84 13.11 9.59 -2.55
C ALA A 84 13.20 8.58 -1.39
N GLU A 85 13.78 7.42 -1.64
CA GLU A 85 14.01 6.36 -0.64
C GLU A 85 15.06 6.71 0.42
N ASP A 86 15.89 7.72 0.18
CA ASP A 86 16.85 8.22 1.18
C ASP A 86 16.23 9.24 2.15
N ILE A 87 15.03 9.70 1.84
CA ILE A 87 14.36 10.79 2.56
C ILE A 87 13.13 10.22 3.28
N ALA A 88 13.00 10.57 4.56
CA ALA A 88 11.88 10.13 5.38
C ALA A 88 10.53 10.46 4.74
N TYR A 89 9.57 9.57 4.84
CA TYR A 89 8.24 9.68 4.25
C TYR A 89 7.56 11.01 4.57
N GLY A 90 7.03 11.66 3.56
CA GLY A 90 6.37 12.96 3.68
C GLY A 90 7.31 14.15 3.88
N LYS A 91 8.62 13.97 4.09
CA LYS A 91 9.60 15.03 4.09
C LYS A 91 9.93 15.43 2.65
N VAL A 92 10.39 16.67 2.49
CA VAL A 92 10.73 17.23 1.18
C VAL A 92 12.20 17.63 1.17
N ALA A 93 12.88 17.25 0.11
CA ALA A 93 14.23 17.72 -0.22
C ALA A 93 14.28 18.27 -1.65
N TYR A 94 15.38 18.90 -1.98
CA TYR A 94 15.68 19.36 -3.35
C TYR A 94 17.01 18.75 -3.77
N ALA A 95 16.99 17.97 -4.82
CA ALA A 95 18.16 17.34 -5.41
C ALA A 95 18.09 17.42 -6.93
N ARG A 96 19.21 17.60 -7.59
CA ARG A 96 19.32 17.69 -9.07
C ARG A 96 18.37 18.73 -9.69
N GLY A 97 18.10 19.81 -8.96
CA GLY A 97 17.16 20.85 -9.40
C GLY A 97 15.69 20.51 -9.23
N GLU A 98 15.36 19.33 -8.71
CA GLU A 98 13.99 18.84 -8.55
C GLU A 98 13.56 18.80 -7.08
N ARG A 99 12.26 18.94 -6.87
CA ARG A 99 11.63 18.73 -5.56
C ARG A 99 11.32 17.24 -5.40
N ILE A 100 11.92 16.63 -4.38
CA ILE A 100 11.75 15.21 -4.06
C ILE A 100 10.92 15.07 -2.78
N VAL A 101 9.91 14.23 -2.81
CA VAL A 101 9.15 13.84 -1.62
C VAL A 101 9.68 12.49 -1.15
N GLY A 102 10.04 12.40 0.13
CA GLY A 102 10.60 11.19 0.71
C GLY A 102 9.60 10.04 0.79
N THR A 103 10.15 8.85 0.63
CA THR A 103 9.39 7.57 0.66
C THR A 103 9.90 6.59 1.71
N ARG A 104 11.07 6.87 2.37
CA ARG A 104 11.61 5.99 3.41
C ARG A 104 10.71 5.97 4.63
N ILE A 105 10.40 4.78 5.11
CA ILE A 105 9.64 4.55 6.35
C ILE A 105 10.65 4.39 7.48
N ASP A 106 10.73 5.40 8.35
CA ASP A 106 11.58 5.38 9.54
C ASP A 106 10.90 4.56 10.66
N GLU A 107 11.68 4.08 11.65
CA GLU A 107 11.16 3.33 12.81
C GLU A 107 10.07 4.08 13.58
N ASP A 108 10.19 5.41 13.65
CA ASP A 108 9.20 6.26 14.34
C ASP A 108 7.90 6.46 13.54
N THR A 109 7.83 5.98 12.30
CA THR A 109 6.67 6.14 11.43
C THR A 109 5.77 4.92 11.53
N VAL A 110 4.86 4.88 12.48
CA VAL A 110 3.86 3.81 12.60
C VAL A 110 2.84 3.93 11.47
N LEU A 111 2.58 2.82 10.78
CA LEU A 111 1.57 2.78 9.72
C LEU A 111 0.16 2.87 10.31
N ASN A 112 -0.69 3.64 9.67
CA ASN A 112 -2.12 3.60 9.94
C ASN A 112 -2.75 2.42 9.19
N LEU A 113 -2.95 1.30 9.87
CA LEU A 113 -3.51 0.08 9.26
C LEU A 113 -4.99 0.19 8.84
N GLN A 114 -5.64 1.34 9.04
CA GLN A 114 -6.92 1.64 8.37
C GLN A 114 -6.73 2.01 6.89
N ASP A 115 -5.50 2.39 6.52
CA ASP A 115 -5.09 2.49 5.12
C ASP A 115 -4.56 1.13 4.66
N VAL A 116 -4.76 0.79 3.39
CA VAL A 116 -4.27 -0.46 2.83
C VAL A 116 -2.80 -0.34 2.45
N TYR A 117 -1.99 -1.30 2.90
CA TYR A 117 -0.58 -1.42 2.52
C TYR A 117 -0.31 -2.82 2.00
N TYR A 118 0.37 -2.88 0.86
CA TYR A 118 0.81 -4.13 0.24
C TYR A 118 2.30 -4.33 0.46
N ALA A 119 2.71 -5.58 0.53
CA ALA A 119 4.11 -5.97 0.63
C ALA A 119 4.67 -6.39 -0.71
N ASP A 120 5.87 -5.92 -1.02
CA ASP A 120 6.75 -6.42 -2.07
C ASP A 120 8.01 -6.94 -1.38
N LEU A 121 8.10 -8.25 -1.22
CA LEU A 121 9.10 -8.88 -0.36
C LEU A 121 10.50 -8.86 -0.96
N ASP A 122 10.64 -8.86 -2.28
CA ASP A 122 11.93 -9.01 -2.96
C ASP A 122 12.56 -7.71 -3.45
N SER A 123 11.79 -6.64 -3.50
CA SER A 123 12.24 -5.32 -4.00
C SER A 123 12.90 -5.41 -5.40
N SER A 124 12.34 -6.21 -6.31
CA SER A 124 12.90 -6.52 -7.62
C SER A 124 13.06 -5.32 -8.57
N GLY A 125 12.40 -4.19 -8.26
CA GLY A 125 12.36 -2.99 -9.09
C GLY A 125 11.04 -2.83 -9.86
N GLU A 126 10.38 -3.92 -10.20
CA GLU A 126 8.99 -3.92 -10.64
C GLU A 126 8.05 -3.99 -9.43
N ILE A 127 6.83 -3.47 -9.54
CA ILE A 127 5.85 -3.64 -8.47
C ILE A 127 5.33 -5.07 -8.54
N THR A 128 5.81 -5.90 -7.62
CA THR A 128 5.26 -7.21 -7.32
C THR A 128 4.56 -7.12 -5.98
N VAL A 129 3.42 -7.77 -5.84
CA VAL A 129 2.66 -7.75 -4.59
C VAL A 129 2.50 -9.18 -4.11
N ASP A 130 3.05 -9.45 -2.95
CA ASP A 130 3.03 -10.78 -2.33
C ASP A 130 1.88 -10.93 -1.32
N GLY A 131 1.43 -9.82 -0.73
CA GLY A 131 0.35 -9.83 0.23
C GLY A 131 -0.04 -8.44 0.74
N VAL A 132 -0.95 -8.42 1.70
CA VAL A 132 -1.43 -7.22 2.39
C VAL A 132 -0.89 -7.18 3.81
N ILE A 133 -0.38 -6.01 4.23
CA ILE A 133 0.16 -5.80 5.59
C ILE A 133 -1.00 -5.66 6.58
N PHE A 134 -0.97 -6.42 7.68
CA PHE A 134 -1.98 -6.38 8.72
C PHE A 134 -1.45 -6.05 10.12
N ALA A 135 -0.12 -5.98 10.29
CA ALA A 135 0.49 -5.54 11.54
C ALA A 135 1.86 -4.89 11.29
N ASP A 136 2.21 -3.92 12.15
CA ASP A 136 3.47 -3.17 12.13
C ASP A 136 4.11 -3.24 13.52
N LEU A 137 5.29 -3.87 13.63
CA LEU A 137 6.00 -4.04 14.89
C LEU A 137 6.74 -2.79 15.37
N ALA A 138 6.78 -1.71 14.59
CA ALA A 138 7.28 -0.42 15.07
C ALA A 138 6.27 0.31 15.96
N GLY A 139 5.01 -0.14 15.96
CA GLY A 139 3.97 0.40 16.83
C GLY A 139 4.22 0.06 18.29
N GLU A 140 3.57 0.80 19.19
CA GLU A 140 3.43 0.38 20.55
C GLU A 140 2.49 -0.82 20.64
N GLU A 141 2.55 -1.57 21.73
CA GLU A 141 1.64 -2.68 22.01
C GLU A 141 0.19 -2.30 21.69
N GLU A 142 -0.36 -2.86 20.61
CA GLU A 142 -1.77 -2.74 20.34
C GLU A 142 -2.50 -3.83 21.11
N ASN A 143 -3.12 -3.46 22.22
CA ASN A 143 -4.12 -4.29 22.84
C ASN A 143 -5.40 -4.23 22.00
N GLY A 144 -5.57 -5.19 21.12
CA GLY A 144 -6.83 -5.43 20.46
C GLY A 144 -7.85 -5.99 21.43
N GLU A 145 -8.65 -5.14 22.04
CA GLU A 145 -9.78 -5.59 22.86
C GLU A 145 -11.00 -5.88 21.98
N TRP A 146 -11.53 -7.07 22.15
CA TRP A 146 -12.55 -7.69 21.35
C TRP A 146 -13.92 -7.71 21.99
N GLY A 147 -14.46 -6.59 22.25
CA GLY A 147 -15.81 -6.50 22.73
C GLY A 147 -16.86 -6.70 21.63
N SER A 148 -16.78 -5.87 20.61
CA SER A 148 -17.83 -5.74 19.59
C SER A 148 -17.58 -6.52 18.31
N LYS A 149 -16.34 -6.87 18.00
CA LYS A 149 -15.98 -7.54 16.75
C LYS A 149 -15.79 -9.06 16.87
N GLY A 150 -15.65 -9.59 18.08
CA GLY A 150 -15.63 -11.04 18.32
C GLY A 150 -14.27 -11.74 18.11
N TRP A 151 -13.22 -11.01 17.71
CA TRP A 151 -11.94 -11.63 17.36
C TRP A 151 -11.09 -12.10 18.53
N GLY A 152 -11.36 -11.67 19.74
CA GLY A 152 -10.58 -12.03 20.93
C GLY A 152 -9.51 -11.01 21.28
N VAL A 153 -8.87 -11.14 22.40
CA VAL A 153 -7.79 -10.25 22.85
C VAL A 153 -6.47 -10.73 22.29
N TYR A 154 -5.67 -9.81 21.78
CA TYR A 154 -4.29 -10.06 21.35
C TYR A 154 -3.42 -8.84 21.65
N THR A 155 -2.12 -9.05 21.67
CA THR A 155 -1.13 -7.98 21.81
C THR A 155 -0.12 -8.14 20.69
N ILE A 156 0.12 -7.07 19.93
CA ILE A 156 1.20 -7.02 18.95
C ILE A 156 2.43 -6.49 19.70
N PRO A 157 3.51 -7.31 19.84
CA PRO A 157 4.72 -6.84 20.49
C PRO A 157 5.41 -5.76 19.67
N SER A 158 5.95 -4.74 20.32
CA SER A 158 6.83 -3.80 19.66
C SER A 158 8.22 -4.40 19.48
N GLU A 159 8.86 -4.07 18.36
CA GLU A 159 10.21 -4.54 18.02
C GLU A 159 11.11 -3.36 17.72
N THR A 160 12.40 -3.52 17.96
CA THR A 160 13.42 -2.51 17.72
C THR A 160 14.49 -3.01 16.77
N ASN A 161 15.34 -2.12 16.28
CA ASN A 161 16.36 -2.46 15.28
C ASN A 161 15.76 -3.11 14.03
N LEU A 162 14.71 -2.51 13.54
CA LEU A 162 13.96 -2.98 12.40
C LEU A 162 14.72 -2.74 11.09
N LYS A 163 14.50 -3.60 10.10
CA LYS A 163 14.94 -3.36 8.72
C LYS A 163 14.35 -2.03 8.24
N GLN A 164 14.98 -1.43 7.26
CA GLN A 164 14.48 -0.20 6.63
C GLN A 164 13.62 -0.53 5.41
N TYR A 165 12.58 0.26 5.23
CA TYR A 165 11.59 0.09 4.17
C TYR A 165 11.30 1.42 3.47
N TYR A 166 10.69 1.34 2.30
CA TYR A 166 10.22 2.51 1.58
C TYR A 166 8.92 2.22 0.83
N ILE A 167 8.18 3.29 0.52
CA ILE A 167 6.99 3.20 -0.32
C ILE A 167 7.45 3.21 -1.77
N LYS A 168 7.24 2.09 -2.45
CA LYS A 168 7.66 1.85 -3.83
C LYS A 168 6.66 2.43 -4.85
N GLY A 169 5.37 2.42 -4.51
CA GLY A 169 4.29 2.87 -5.39
C GLY A 169 2.92 2.58 -4.82
N GLU A 170 1.95 2.47 -5.72
CA GLU A 170 0.57 2.11 -5.41
C GLU A 170 0.16 0.87 -6.20
N TYR A 171 -0.71 0.09 -5.62
CA TYR A 171 -1.31 -1.10 -6.22
C TYR A 171 -2.80 -1.15 -5.90
N THR A 172 -3.58 -1.77 -6.77
CA THR A 172 -5.02 -1.98 -6.54
C THR A 172 -5.32 -3.47 -6.68
N ASP A 173 -5.76 -4.04 -5.58
CA ASP A 173 -6.31 -5.39 -5.52
C ASP A 173 -7.83 -5.34 -5.60
N GLU A 174 -8.46 -6.38 -6.17
CA GLU A 174 -9.91 -6.41 -6.34
C GLU A 174 -10.68 -6.55 -5.00
N HIS A 175 -10.05 -7.14 -3.99
CA HIS A 175 -10.65 -7.42 -2.69
C HIS A 175 -10.27 -6.41 -1.60
N PHE A 176 -9.01 -5.95 -1.60
CA PHE A 176 -8.49 -5.03 -0.59
C PHE A 176 -8.49 -3.57 -1.06
N GLY A 177 -8.66 -3.32 -2.37
CA GLY A 177 -8.70 -1.96 -2.92
C GLY A 177 -7.32 -1.36 -3.19
N THR A 178 -7.27 -0.03 -3.32
CA THR A 178 -6.02 0.67 -3.63
C THR A 178 -5.24 0.96 -2.36
N GLY A 179 -3.96 0.60 -2.37
CA GLY A 179 -3.04 0.84 -1.27
C GLY A 179 -1.61 1.13 -1.73
N LYS A 180 -0.77 1.50 -0.77
CA LYS A 180 0.66 1.74 -1.00
C LYS A 180 1.42 0.43 -0.95
N VAL A 181 2.42 0.28 -1.82
CA VAL A 181 3.31 -0.87 -1.83
C VAL A 181 4.57 -0.55 -1.03
N ILE A 182 4.85 -1.36 -0.04
CA ILE A 182 6.04 -1.28 0.82
C ILE A 182 7.05 -2.34 0.39
N ALA A 183 8.29 -1.94 0.25
CA ALA A 183 9.40 -2.83 -0.09
C ALA A 183 10.58 -2.62 0.86
N PRO A 184 11.40 -3.67 1.12
CA PRO A 184 12.59 -3.55 1.95
C PRO A 184 13.69 -2.77 1.21
N MET A 185 14.40 -1.92 1.93
CA MET A 185 15.59 -1.24 1.38
C MET A 185 16.74 -2.23 1.28
N LYS A 186 17.39 -2.26 0.11
CA LYS A 186 18.51 -3.16 -0.16
C LYS A 186 19.71 -2.89 0.78
N GLY A 187 20.28 -3.96 1.28
CA GLY A 187 21.51 -3.88 2.11
C GLY A 187 21.28 -3.42 3.54
N THR A 188 20.04 -3.24 3.96
CA THR A 188 19.72 -3.02 5.36
C THR A 188 19.60 -4.35 6.10
N SER A 189 19.94 -4.33 7.40
CA SER A 189 19.82 -5.47 8.30
C SER A 189 19.00 -5.04 9.52
N GLY A 190 18.44 -6.01 10.20
CA GLY A 190 17.61 -5.79 11.38
C GLY A 190 16.51 -6.83 11.48
N ASN A 191 15.60 -6.61 12.41
CA ASN A 191 14.44 -7.46 12.60
C ASN A 191 13.38 -7.15 11.54
N GLU A 192 12.59 -8.16 11.20
CA GLU A 192 11.43 -8.00 10.35
C GLU A 192 10.40 -7.12 11.06
N ARG A 193 9.71 -6.30 10.28
CA ARG A 193 8.81 -5.29 10.82
C ARG A 193 7.33 -5.58 10.59
N PHE A 194 7.02 -6.11 9.42
CA PHE A 194 5.64 -6.20 8.97
C PHE A 194 5.17 -7.65 8.92
N TYR A 195 3.91 -7.85 9.35
CA TYR A 195 3.18 -9.09 9.12
C TYR A 195 2.29 -8.93 7.90
N VAL A 196 2.36 -9.91 7.01
CA VAL A 196 1.74 -9.90 5.69
C VAL A 196 0.84 -11.11 5.54
N MET A 197 -0.39 -10.91 5.09
CA MET A 197 -1.31 -11.98 4.72
C MET A 197 -1.31 -12.13 3.20
N ALA A 198 -1.21 -13.35 2.70
CA ALA A 198 -1.35 -13.64 1.27
C ALA A 198 -2.69 -13.13 0.73
N LEU A 199 -2.71 -12.64 -0.52
CA LEU A 199 -3.95 -12.13 -1.13
C LEU A 199 -4.95 -13.26 -1.41
N GLU A 200 -4.47 -14.46 -1.68
CA GLU A 200 -5.29 -15.61 -2.06
C GLU A 200 -5.13 -16.79 -1.10
N ASP A 201 -6.11 -17.65 -1.10
CA ASP A 201 -6.08 -18.92 -0.39
C ASP A 201 -5.17 -19.92 -1.11
N ILE A 202 -4.63 -20.87 -0.36
CA ILE A 202 -3.99 -22.04 -0.95
C ILE A 202 -5.04 -22.83 -1.74
N ASN A 203 -4.84 -22.96 -3.06
CA ASN A 203 -5.75 -23.61 -3.98
C ASN A 203 -7.22 -23.18 -3.78
N PRO A 204 -7.59 -21.96 -4.20
CA PRO A 204 -8.92 -21.39 -3.94
C PRO A 204 -10.05 -22.36 -4.27
N GLY A 205 -10.98 -22.51 -3.32
CA GLY A 205 -12.10 -23.47 -3.44
C GLY A 205 -11.78 -24.89 -2.99
N THR A 206 -10.54 -25.16 -2.57
CA THR A 206 -10.15 -26.44 -1.95
C THR A 206 -10.16 -26.32 -0.42
N TYR A 207 -10.57 -27.38 0.24
CA TYR A 207 -10.66 -27.43 1.69
C TYR A 207 -9.81 -28.58 2.22
N TYR A 208 -9.17 -28.37 3.37
CA TYR A 208 -8.18 -29.26 3.96
C TYR A 208 -8.54 -29.62 5.38
N CYS A 209 -8.17 -30.82 5.82
CA CYS A 209 -8.08 -31.15 7.24
C CYS A 209 -6.86 -30.45 7.86
N TRP A 210 -6.95 -30.13 9.16
CA TRP A 210 -5.79 -29.60 9.86
C TRP A 210 -4.74 -30.70 10.08
N TYR A 211 -5.14 -31.86 10.59
CA TYR A 211 -4.30 -33.05 10.74
C TYR A 211 -5.19 -34.27 11.02
N TYR A 212 -5.68 -34.90 9.99
CA TYR A 212 -6.66 -35.96 10.11
C TYR A 212 -6.21 -37.13 10.99
N ALA A 213 -4.99 -37.63 10.76
CA ALA A 213 -4.44 -38.76 11.49
C ALA A 213 -4.26 -38.51 12.99
N ALA A 214 -4.22 -37.24 13.38
CA ALA A 214 -4.11 -36.82 14.78
C ALA A 214 -5.45 -36.83 15.53
N TYR A 215 -6.59 -36.93 14.84
CA TYR A 215 -7.90 -36.93 15.45
C TYR A 215 -8.08 -38.06 16.48
N GLY A 216 -8.48 -37.69 17.69
CA GLY A 216 -8.69 -38.63 18.80
C GLY A 216 -7.42 -39.26 19.39
N LYS A 217 -6.24 -38.96 18.85
CA LYS A 217 -4.94 -39.53 19.30
C LYS A 217 -4.07 -38.55 20.05
N LEU A 218 -4.41 -37.26 19.99
CA LEU A 218 -3.60 -36.22 20.60
C LEU A 218 -4.27 -35.70 21.87
N ASP A 219 -3.59 -35.84 22.98
CA ASP A 219 -3.87 -35.02 24.15
C ASP A 219 -3.42 -33.59 23.93
N LYS A 220 -2.35 -33.39 23.19
CA LYS A 220 -1.81 -32.13 22.74
C LYS A 220 -0.67 -32.38 21.77
N ILE A 221 -0.57 -31.70 20.63
CA ILE A 221 0.71 -31.54 19.96
C ILE A 221 1.48 -30.56 20.83
N VAL A 222 2.36 -31.10 21.66
CA VAL A 222 3.08 -30.31 22.66
C VAL A 222 3.82 -29.16 21.97
N GLY A 223 3.56 -27.94 22.36
CA GLY A 223 4.22 -26.75 21.86
C GLY A 223 3.38 -25.83 20.98
N THR A 224 2.31 -26.32 20.35
CA THR A 224 1.48 -25.49 19.45
C THR A 224 0.27 -24.85 20.11
N SER A 225 0.19 -24.94 21.42
CA SER A 225 -0.89 -24.29 22.16
C SER A 225 -0.65 -22.81 22.41
N ASP A 226 0.42 -22.27 21.85
CA ASP A 226 0.62 -20.85 21.95
C ASP A 226 -0.29 -20.16 20.94
N ASN A 227 -1.14 -19.30 21.49
CA ASN A 227 -2.14 -18.59 20.74
C ASN A 227 -1.68 -17.18 20.43
N ASP A 228 -0.52 -16.78 20.95
CA ASP A 228 -0.07 -15.42 20.95
C ASP A 228 0.31 -14.94 19.53
N PHE A 229 0.28 -13.65 19.37
CA PHE A 229 0.77 -13.01 18.16
C PHE A 229 2.28 -13.26 18.04
N GLY A 230 2.74 -13.57 16.84
CA GLY A 230 4.14 -13.93 16.58
C GLY A 230 4.44 -15.44 16.63
N GLN A 231 3.50 -16.28 17.08
CA GLN A 231 3.70 -17.71 17.21
C GLN A 231 3.36 -18.53 15.97
N GLY A 232 2.80 -17.92 14.94
CA GLY A 232 2.36 -18.62 13.72
C GLY A 232 3.48 -19.39 13.04
N ARG A 233 4.65 -18.78 12.88
CA ARG A 233 5.83 -19.41 12.28
C ARG A 233 6.34 -20.60 13.09
N GLU A 234 6.58 -20.40 14.41
CA GLU A 234 7.07 -21.46 15.28
C GLU A 234 6.08 -22.62 15.36
N ASN A 235 4.80 -22.35 15.50
CA ASN A 235 3.74 -23.35 15.46
C ASN A 235 3.75 -24.13 14.15
N THR A 236 3.87 -23.43 13.01
CA THR A 236 3.89 -24.04 11.67
C THR A 236 5.08 -24.99 11.53
N GLU A 237 6.27 -24.52 11.86
CA GLU A 237 7.50 -25.34 11.80
C GLU A 237 7.39 -26.58 12.69
N TYR A 238 6.85 -26.41 13.89
CA TYR A 238 6.69 -27.50 14.84
C TYR A 238 5.69 -28.56 14.34
N VAL A 239 4.50 -28.15 13.88
CA VAL A 239 3.48 -29.11 13.40
C VAL A 239 3.94 -29.75 12.11
N ASN A 240 4.51 -28.99 11.18
CA ASN A 240 5.05 -29.51 9.95
C ASN A 240 6.19 -30.52 10.18
N GLY A 241 7.05 -30.26 11.16
CA GLY A 241 8.07 -31.23 11.58
C GLY A 241 7.47 -32.54 12.13
N LYS A 242 6.35 -32.45 12.86
CA LYS A 242 5.61 -33.63 13.32
C LYS A 242 4.91 -34.35 12.19
N TRP A 243 4.28 -33.64 11.29
CA TRP A 243 3.61 -34.21 10.14
C TRP A 243 4.58 -34.96 9.21
N ASN A 244 5.81 -34.47 9.08
CA ASN A 244 6.87 -35.08 8.27
C ASN A 244 7.67 -36.18 9.01
N ASP A 245 7.43 -36.44 10.31
CA ASP A 245 8.15 -37.46 11.06
C ASP A 245 7.58 -38.87 10.82
N PRO A 246 8.28 -39.73 10.08
CA PRO A 246 7.78 -41.09 9.77
C PRO A 246 7.70 -42.02 11.00
N ASN A 247 8.27 -41.61 12.13
CA ASN A 247 8.30 -42.42 13.34
C ASN A 247 7.13 -42.13 14.28
N LEU A 248 6.30 -41.17 13.96
CA LEU A 248 5.16 -40.87 14.82
C LEU A 248 4.14 -41.99 14.81
N PRO A 249 3.57 -42.37 15.99
CA PRO A 249 2.71 -43.56 16.15
C PRO A 249 1.35 -43.45 15.44
N TRP A 250 0.94 -42.25 15.03
CA TRP A 250 -0.28 -42.03 14.27
C TRP A 250 -0.09 -41.98 12.76
N GLY A 251 1.12 -42.33 12.28
CA GLY A 251 1.46 -42.33 10.84
C GLY A 251 1.42 -40.94 10.25
N ALA A 252 2.32 -40.72 9.37
CA ALA A 252 2.35 -39.53 8.59
C ALA A 252 1.17 -39.52 7.69
N HIS A 253 0.39 -38.89 7.37
CA HIS A 253 -0.51 -38.70 6.23
C HIS A 253 -1.87 -39.42 6.34
N ASN A 254 -2.83 -38.78 5.76
CA ASN A 254 -4.19 -39.20 5.77
C ASN A 254 -4.55 -40.06 4.56
N ASP A 255 -4.41 -41.35 4.69
CA ASP A 255 -4.73 -42.29 3.60
C ASP A 255 -6.23 -42.61 3.45
N ASN A 256 -7.09 -42.06 4.32
CA ASN A 256 -8.49 -42.50 4.41
C ASN A 256 -9.53 -41.39 4.48
N SER A 257 -9.19 -40.14 4.23
CA SER A 257 -10.16 -39.05 4.21
C SER A 257 -10.54 -38.63 2.79
N SER A 258 -11.66 -37.96 2.69
CA SER A 258 -12.06 -37.31 1.44
C SER A 258 -11.33 -36.00 1.20
N TYR A 259 -10.46 -35.60 2.14
CA TYR A 259 -9.74 -34.33 2.13
C TYR A 259 -8.32 -34.53 2.63
N ASP A 260 -7.38 -33.89 1.98
CA ASP A 260 -5.97 -33.94 2.33
C ASP A 260 -5.68 -33.06 3.56
N ASP A 261 -4.58 -33.32 4.24
CA ASP A 261 -4.08 -32.47 5.30
C ASP A 261 -3.49 -31.18 4.72
N MET A 262 -3.73 -30.03 5.36
CA MET A 262 -3.21 -28.75 4.85
C MET A 262 -1.69 -28.71 4.77
N TRP A 263 -1.02 -29.48 5.64
CA TRP A 263 0.47 -29.55 5.70
C TRP A 263 1.08 -30.11 4.42
N GLU A 264 0.39 -30.97 3.70
CA GLU A 264 0.83 -31.45 2.39
C GLU A 264 0.80 -30.34 1.34
N ALA A 265 -0.27 -29.56 1.36
CA ALA A 265 -0.52 -28.54 0.36
C ALA A 265 0.40 -27.31 0.47
N ILE A 266 1.04 -27.08 1.63
CA ILE A 266 1.80 -25.86 1.92
C ILE A 266 3.30 -26.09 2.08
N GLN A 267 3.84 -27.24 1.63
CA GLN A 267 5.27 -27.55 1.82
C GLN A 267 6.20 -26.58 1.11
N GLU A 268 5.84 -26.18 -0.11
CA GLU A 268 6.63 -25.26 -0.92
C GLU A 268 6.61 -23.87 -0.28
N GLU A 269 5.45 -23.40 0.14
CA GLU A 269 5.27 -22.08 0.77
C GLU A 269 5.99 -21.98 2.13
N ILE A 270 6.00 -23.08 2.92
CA ILE A 270 6.79 -23.11 4.15
C ILE A 270 8.29 -22.97 3.84
N ALA A 271 8.77 -23.61 2.78
CA ALA A 271 10.16 -23.50 2.37
C ALA A 271 10.52 -22.07 1.92
N ASP A 272 9.56 -21.34 1.38
CA ASP A 272 9.69 -19.93 0.97
C ASP A 272 9.43 -18.94 2.13
N GLY A 273 9.24 -19.43 3.35
CA GLY A 273 9.12 -18.61 4.55
C GLY A 273 7.70 -18.20 4.92
N TRP A 274 6.69 -18.74 4.23
CA TRP A 274 5.30 -18.55 4.62
C TRP A 274 4.92 -19.49 5.78
N PHE A 275 3.92 -19.11 6.55
CA PHE A 275 3.44 -19.90 7.68
C PHE A 275 1.93 -19.77 7.86
N VAL A 276 1.33 -20.72 8.54
CA VAL A 276 -0.08 -20.68 8.95
C VAL A 276 -0.22 -19.73 10.13
N PRO A 277 -1.03 -18.68 10.04
CA PRO A 277 -1.20 -17.71 11.12
C PRO A 277 -1.63 -18.37 12.44
N SER A 278 -1.12 -17.87 13.55
CA SER A 278 -1.63 -18.22 14.88
C SER A 278 -3.06 -17.71 15.09
N LYS A 279 -3.70 -18.13 16.15
CA LYS A 279 -5.00 -17.60 16.55
C LYS A 279 -5.01 -16.07 16.64
N SER A 280 -4.01 -15.49 17.31
CA SER A 280 -3.95 -14.04 17.53
C SER A 280 -3.53 -13.25 16.28
N GLU A 281 -2.76 -13.83 15.39
CA GLU A 281 -2.47 -13.23 14.08
C GLU A 281 -3.74 -13.18 13.21
N TRP A 282 -4.59 -14.20 13.24
CA TRP A 282 -5.92 -14.13 12.61
C TRP A 282 -6.80 -13.06 13.24
N SER A 283 -6.73 -12.91 14.56
CA SER A 283 -7.45 -11.87 15.27
C SER A 283 -6.99 -10.47 14.83
N ALA A 284 -5.68 -10.26 14.74
CA ALA A 284 -5.09 -9.01 14.29
C ALA A 284 -5.49 -8.70 12.83
N PHE A 285 -5.46 -9.68 11.95
CA PHE A 285 -5.92 -9.52 10.57
C PHE A 285 -7.40 -9.12 10.50
N GLY A 286 -8.27 -9.81 11.24
CA GLY A 286 -9.70 -9.49 11.31
C GLY A 286 -9.97 -8.08 11.83
N GLU A 287 -9.17 -7.61 12.78
CA GLU A 287 -9.27 -6.24 13.34
C GLU A 287 -8.75 -5.19 12.36
N ALA A 288 -7.55 -5.37 11.83
CA ALA A 288 -6.91 -4.40 10.95
C ALA A 288 -7.80 -4.03 9.76
N PHE A 289 -8.55 -5.00 9.25
CA PHE A 289 -9.46 -4.79 8.11
C PHE A 289 -10.94 -4.65 8.52
N GLU A 290 -11.24 -4.53 9.80
CA GLU A 290 -12.62 -4.43 10.31
C GLU A 290 -13.56 -5.51 9.75
N ILE A 291 -13.06 -6.76 9.64
CA ILE A 291 -13.78 -7.85 9.01
C ILE A 291 -14.95 -8.31 9.88
N THR A 292 -16.10 -8.46 9.27
CA THR A 292 -17.34 -8.91 9.91
C THR A 292 -18.00 -9.98 9.05
N SER A 293 -18.99 -10.67 9.62
CA SER A 293 -19.82 -11.63 8.88
C SER A 293 -20.54 -11.05 7.67
N SER A 294 -20.63 -9.74 7.54
CA SER A 294 -21.35 -9.07 6.45
C SER A 294 -20.45 -8.57 5.31
N ASN A 295 -19.14 -8.45 5.53
CA ASN A 295 -18.24 -7.85 4.53
C ASN A 295 -17.13 -8.77 4.02
N TYR A 296 -16.84 -9.90 4.69
CA TYR A 296 -15.66 -10.71 4.42
C TYR A 296 -15.58 -11.24 2.99
N SER A 297 -16.64 -11.82 2.46
CA SER A 297 -16.60 -12.53 1.17
C SER A 297 -16.49 -11.59 -0.04
N ASN A 298 -17.06 -10.42 0.04
CA ASN A 298 -17.12 -9.49 -1.08
C ASN A 298 -15.98 -8.46 -1.06
N THR A 299 -15.37 -8.26 0.10
CA THR A 299 -14.36 -7.22 0.28
C THR A 299 -12.95 -7.80 0.36
N TYR A 300 -12.80 -8.98 1.00
CA TYR A 300 -11.48 -9.53 1.30
C TYR A 300 -11.19 -10.87 0.62
N GLY A 301 -12.04 -11.33 -0.29
CA GLY A 301 -11.87 -12.60 -1.02
C GLY A 301 -11.82 -13.83 -0.11
N LEU A 302 -12.37 -13.73 1.10
CA LEU A 302 -12.38 -14.82 2.06
C LEU A 302 -13.53 -15.78 1.76
N SER A 303 -13.27 -17.08 1.87
CA SER A 303 -14.29 -18.10 1.64
C SER A 303 -15.29 -18.16 2.80
N TYR A 304 -16.42 -18.78 2.54
CA TYR A 304 -17.47 -19.01 3.55
C TYR A 304 -17.01 -19.87 4.72
N TYR A 305 -16.06 -20.77 4.49
CA TYR A 305 -15.56 -21.68 5.51
C TYR A 305 -14.55 -21.02 6.44
N ALA A 306 -14.34 -21.69 7.56
CA ALA A 306 -13.33 -21.31 8.52
C ALA A 306 -11.92 -21.50 7.96
N TYR A 307 -11.03 -20.61 8.33
CA TYR A 307 -9.60 -20.67 8.01
C TYR A 307 -8.82 -21.30 9.15
N TRP A 308 -8.02 -22.29 8.84
CA TRP A 308 -7.17 -22.92 9.85
C TRP A 308 -6.13 -21.93 10.40
N SER A 309 -5.94 -21.99 11.73
CA SER A 309 -4.78 -21.42 12.39
C SER A 309 -3.75 -22.50 12.70
N SER A 310 -2.50 -22.11 12.94
CA SER A 310 -1.47 -23.01 13.43
C SER A 310 -1.64 -23.38 14.91
N SER A 311 -2.49 -22.67 15.62
CA SER A 311 -2.72 -22.87 17.06
C SER A 311 -3.64 -24.05 17.33
N GLN A 312 -3.17 -25.01 18.11
CA GLN A 312 -3.99 -26.10 18.61
C GLN A 312 -4.75 -25.67 19.86
N ASN A 313 -6.03 -25.99 19.95
CA ASN A 313 -6.82 -25.72 21.15
C ASN A 313 -6.67 -26.85 22.19
N PHE A 314 -7.45 -27.89 22.04
CA PHE A 314 -7.55 -28.94 23.05
C PHE A 314 -7.90 -30.27 22.38
N ARG A 315 -7.29 -31.40 22.82
CA ARG A 315 -7.61 -32.76 22.42
C ARG A 315 -8.15 -32.97 21.00
N GLY A 316 -7.32 -32.78 20.00
CA GLY A 316 -7.72 -33.01 18.61
C GLY A 316 -8.52 -31.89 17.98
N ASN A 317 -8.47 -30.68 18.57
CA ASN A 317 -9.05 -29.46 17.99
C ASN A 317 -7.95 -28.44 17.68
N ALA A 318 -8.10 -27.71 16.59
CA ALA A 318 -7.30 -26.54 16.26
C ALA A 318 -8.19 -25.29 16.20
N TYR A 319 -7.59 -24.13 16.44
CA TYR A 319 -8.29 -22.88 16.27
C TYR A 319 -8.48 -22.57 14.78
N ASN A 320 -9.51 -21.81 14.50
CA ASN A 320 -9.83 -21.35 13.18
C ASN A 320 -10.43 -19.94 13.23
N ALA A 321 -10.12 -19.12 12.24
CA ALA A 321 -10.85 -17.90 11.99
C ALA A 321 -12.14 -18.23 11.25
N ASN A 322 -13.27 -17.85 11.80
CA ASN A 322 -14.58 -18.09 11.19
C ASN A 322 -15.22 -16.74 10.81
N PHE A 323 -15.06 -16.36 9.58
CA PHE A 323 -15.53 -15.07 9.09
C PHE A 323 -17.05 -15.01 8.97
N ASP A 324 -17.74 -16.14 8.79
CA ASP A 324 -19.21 -16.18 8.81
C ASP A 324 -19.81 -15.74 10.14
N TYR A 325 -19.10 -16.00 11.23
CA TYR A 325 -19.48 -15.55 12.56
C TYR A 325 -18.69 -14.32 13.05
N GLY A 326 -17.66 -13.90 12.32
CA GLY A 326 -16.79 -12.78 12.70
C GLY A 326 -16.03 -13.05 14.00
N ASN A 327 -15.53 -14.27 14.18
CA ASN A 327 -14.84 -14.67 15.41
C ASN A 327 -13.76 -15.73 15.18
N VAL A 328 -12.98 -15.99 16.19
CA VAL A 328 -12.08 -17.15 16.26
C VAL A 328 -12.77 -18.26 17.05
N GLY A 329 -12.96 -19.39 16.40
CA GLY A 329 -13.52 -20.60 16.95
C GLY A 329 -12.51 -21.74 17.07
N ASN A 330 -12.99 -22.95 17.19
CA ASN A 330 -12.19 -24.16 17.08
C ASN A 330 -12.99 -25.27 16.43
N LEU A 331 -12.29 -26.11 15.67
CA LEU A 331 -12.82 -27.28 14.99
C LEU A 331 -11.98 -28.50 15.32
N TYR A 332 -12.57 -29.70 15.13
CA TYR A 332 -11.78 -30.92 15.15
C TYR A 332 -10.75 -30.92 14.02
N VAL A 333 -9.56 -31.43 14.29
CA VAL A 333 -8.45 -31.44 13.32
C VAL A 333 -8.74 -32.27 12.07
N ASN A 334 -9.76 -33.09 12.06
CA ASN A 334 -10.28 -33.81 10.91
C ASN A 334 -11.49 -33.15 10.24
N SER A 335 -11.89 -31.95 10.71
CA SER A 335 -12.83 -31.09 9.99
C SER A 335 -12.14 -30.41 8.83
N ILE A 336 -12.91 -29.78 7.95
CA ILE A 336 -12.38 -29.08 6.79
C ILE A 336 -12.37 -27.57 7.00
N GLY A 337 -11.37 -26.92 6.44
CA GLY A 337 -11.23 -25.46 6.42
C GLY A 337 -10.36 -25.01 5.26
N SER A 338 -10.44 -23.73 4.92
CA SER A 338 -9.55 -23.08 3.98
C SER A 338 -8.19 -22.79 4.63
N VAL A 339 -7.20 -22.55 3.80
CA VAL A 339 -5.85 -22.18 4.23
C VAL A 339 -5.44 -20.89 3.54
N ARG A 340 -5.03 -19.91 4.33
CA ARG A 340 -4.36 -18.70 3.86
C ARG A 340 -3.14 -18.47 4.73
N LEU A 341 -2.04 -18.11 4.12
CA LEU A 341 -0.76 -18.03 4.78
C LEU A 341 -0.39 -16.59 5.10
N ALA A 342 0.46 -16.44 6.08
CA ALA A 342 1.10 -15.17 6.40
C ALA A 342 2.63 -15.32 6.30
N THR A 343 3.31 -14.19 6.22
CA THR A 343 4.76 -14.09 6.33
C THR A 343 5.14 -12.80 7.04
N THR A 344 6.44 -12.63 7.31
CA THR A 344 7.01 -11.40 7.86
C THR A 344 8.13 -10.89 6.96
N PHE A 345 8.39 -9.61 6.97
CA PHE A 345 9.51 -9.03 6.25
C PHE A 345 9.96 -7.70 6.86
#